data_58e90024a25770b0159188ab6394046e
#
_entry.id   58e90024a25770b0159188ab6394046e
#
_cell.length_a   1.000
_cell.length_b   1.000
_cell.length_c   1.000
_cell.angle_alpha   90.00
_cell.angle_beta   90.00
_cell.angle_gamma   90.00
#
_symmetry.space_group_name_H-M   'P 1'
#
loop_
_entity.id
_entity.type
_entity.pdbx_description
1 polymer ?
#
loop_
_entity_poly.entity_id
_entity_poly.type
_entity_poly.pdbx_seq_one_letter_code
_entity_poly.pdbx_strand_id
1 'polypeptide(L)'
;RNTISKLIGYKKITIGIAFAILILCIAGMGKVKNLFFPDFDYKQYVIECFFPSTTSPDVVRDNLLDMSNLLSQRKDIERIAVSQGSAPAHYCLVRPMTSGGDCYGELIIDCKDYKTVVKQIPEVRRMLREKYPDAYIRCRKYNFSISTSHTVEVEFAGPDPAVLKELSNKAEDIMRRCKYVDPYSVQNNWKPYSKSYVVKYLQQDALRSGIGRSDIGNALMAAT
;
A
#
# COMPACT_ATOMS: atom_id res chain seq x y z
N ARG A 1 40.69 -34.44 -21.06
CA ARG A 1 40.61 -35.54 -22.08
C ARG A 1 40.23 -36.89 -21.40
N ASN A 2 40.81 -37.23 -20.28
CA ASN A 2 40.53 -38.53 -19.60
C ASN A 2 39.09 -38.64 -19.04
N THR A 3 38.49 -37.53 -18.60
CA THR A 3 37.12 -37.50 -18.08
C THR A 3 36.08 -37.80 -19.17
N ILE A 4 36.27 -37.18 -20.34
CA ILE A 4 35.40 -37.38 -21.50
C ILE A 4 35.45 -38.83 -22.00
N SER A 5 36.64 -39.42 -22.11
CA SER A 5 36.82 -40.81 -22.52
C SER A 5 36.10 -41.79 -21.55
N LYS A 6 36.16 -41.53 -20.25
CA LYS A 6 35.41 -42.33 -19.23
C LYS A 6 33.90 -42.18 -19.37
N LEU A 7 33.39 -40.96 -19.61
CA LEU A 7 31.96 -40.71 -19.80
C LEU A 7 31.43 -41.40 -21.06
N ILE A 8 32.20 -41.43 -22.14
CA ILE A 8 31.83 -42.14 -23.37
C ILE A 8 31.87 -43.69 -23.15
N GLY A 9 32.83 -44.19 -22.38
CA GLY A 9 32.88 -45.62 -22.01
C GLY A 9 31.65 -46.09 -21.22
N TYR A 10 31.12 -45.28 -20.34
CA TYR A 10 29.94 -45.57 -19.52
C TYR A 10 28.69 -44.82 -20.02
N LYS A 11 28.46 -44.81 -21.34
CA LYS A 11 27.40 -44.04 -21.99
C LYS A 11 26.01 -44.19 -21.38
N LYS A 12 25.60 -45.42 -20.96
CA LYS A 12 24.28 -45.67 -20.34
C LYS A 12 24.15 -45.01 -18.97
N ILE A 13 25.23 -45.03 -18.17
CA ILE A 13 25.26 -44.41 -16.83
C ILE A 13 25.25 -42.89 -17.01
N THR A 14 26.01 -42.35 -17.93
CA THR A 14 26.10 -40.94 -18.24
C THR A 14 24.74 -40.35 -18.67
N ILE A 15 24.04 -41.09 -19.56
CA ILE A 15 22.68 -40.72 -19.99
C ILE A 15 21.70 -40.77 -18.81
N GLY A 16 21.78 -41.84 -18.00
CA GLY A 16 20.91 -41.96 -16.80
C GLY A 16 21.09 -40.86 -15.79
N ILE A 17 22.33 -40.41 -15.54
CA ILE A 17 22.63 -39.25 -14.67
C ILE A 17 22.09 -37.97 -15.28
N ALA A 18 22.25 -37.76 -16.60
CA ALA A 18 21.73 -36.58 -17.27
C ALA A 18 20.19 -36.48 -17.16
N PHE A 19 19.49 -37.61 -17.35
CA PHE A 19 18.03 -37.68 -17.17
C PHE A 19 17.61 -37.44 -15.70
N ALA A 20 18.34 -38.02 -14.73
CA ALA A 20 18.07 -37.80 -13.32
C ALA A 20 18.21 -36.30 -12.93
N ILE A 21 19.27 -35.64 -13.42
CA ILE A 21 19.47 -34.19 -13.22
C ILE A 21 18.32 -33.40 -13.88
N LEU A 22 17.92 -33.75 -15.09
CA LEU A 22 16.82 -33.07 -15.78
C LEU A 22 15.50 -33.19 -15.00
N ILE A 23 15.17 -34.37 -14.51
CA ILE A 23 13.98 -34.60 -13.69
C ILE A 23 14.05 -33.79 -12.39
N LEU A 24 15.21 -33.78 -11.72
CA LEU A 24 15.42 -32.94 -10.52
C LEU A 24 15.24 -31.45 -10.80
N CYS A 25 15.75 -30.95 -11.93
CA CYS A 25 15.55 -29.55 -12.34
C CYS A 25 14.07 -29.24 -12.58
N ILE A 26 13.35 -30.09 -13.31
CA ILE A 26 11.92 -29.90 -13.58
C ILE A 26 11.11 -29.92 -12.27
N ALA A 27 11.38 -30.88 -11.39
CA ALA A 27 10.74 -30.96 -10.08
C ALA A 27 11.07 -29.74 -9.18
N GLY A 28 12.30 -29.22 -9.31
CA GLY A 28 12.74 -28.00 -8.60
C GLY A 28 12.07 -26.72 -9.09
N MET A 29 11.74 -26.62 -10.39
CA MET A 29 11.11 -25.43 -10.97
C MET A 29 9.78 -25.08 -10.29
N GLY A 30 9.00 -26.07 -9.85
CA GLY A 30 7.74 -25.83 -9.14
C GLY A 30 7.90 -25.16 -7.77
N LYS A 31 9.11 -25.17 -7.19
CA LYS A 31 9.44 -24.51 -5.92
C LYS A 31 9.99 -23.08 -6.10
N VAL A 32 10.35 -22.72 -7.31
CA VAL A 32 10.84 -21.37 -7.62
C VAL A 32 9.66 -20.42 -7.71
N LYS A 33 9.64 -19.41 -6.87
CA LYS A 33 8.62 -18.35 -6.93
C LYS A 33 8.84 -17.54 -8.20
N ASN A 34 7.86 -17.59 -9.10
CA ASN A 34 7.87 -16.77 -10.32
C ASN A 34 7.36 -15.36 -9.97
N LEU A 35 8.26 -14.50 -9.51
CA LEU A 35 7.99 -13.11 -9.18
C LEU A 35 8.64 -12.22 -10.24
N PHE A 36 7.83 -11.46 -10.96
CA PHE A 36 8.33 -10.52 -11.97
C PHE A 36 9.10 -9.36 -11.31
N PHE A 37 8.57 -8.84 -10.20
CA PHE A 37 9.23 -7.84 -9.36
C PHE A 37 9.20 -8.27 -7.89
N PRO A 38 10.26 -8.97 -7.39
CA PRO A 38 10.35 -9.33 -5.99
C PRO A 38 10.59 -8.11 -5.11
N ASP A 39 10.20 -8.21 -3.84
CA ASP A 39 10.61 -7.25 -2.83
C ASP A 39 12.13 -7.28 -2.65
N PHE A 40 12.73 -6.11 -2.43
CA PHE A 40 14.16 -6.01 -2.12
C PHE A 40 14.45 -6.30 -0.65
N ASP A 41 15.63 -6.85 -0.40
CA ASP A 41 16.13 -7.13 0.94
C ASP A 41 16.73 -5.87 1.61
N TYR A 42 15.98 -4.75 1.53
CA TYR A 42 16.36 -3.53 2.24
C TYR A 42 16.04 -3.62 3.71
N LYS A 43 16.88 -2.97 4.53
CA LYS A 43 16.64 -2.82 5.97
C LYS A 43 15.60 -1.74 6.31
N GLN A 44 14.96 -1.16 5.32
CA GLN A 44 13.90 -0.16 5.44
C GLN A 44 12.55 -0.71 4.98
N TYR A 45 11.48 -0.18 5.57
CA TYR A 45 10.13 -0.33 5.07
C TYR A 45 9.33 0.95 5.31
N VAL A 46 8.22 1.07 4.60
CA VAL A 46 7.36 2.25 4.62
C VAL A 46 6.03 1.88 5.26
N ILE A 47 5.54 2.76 6.13
CA ILE A 47 4.18 2.70 6.70
C ILE A 47 3.40 3.88 6.11
N GLU A 48 2.43 3.59 5.28
CA GLU A 48 1.51 4.57 4.71
C GLU A 48 0.24 4.60 5.57
N CYS A 49 -0.17 5.79 5.97
CA CYS A 49 -1.33 6.03 6.81
C CYS A 49 -2.31 6.92 6.06
N PHE A 50 -3.50 6.40 5.80
CA PHE A 50 -4.60 7.11 5.17
C PHE A 50 -5.70 7.30 6.21
N PHE A 51 -5.91 8.55 6.60
CA PHE A 51 -6.97 8.93 7.53
C PHE A 51 -8.27 9.26 6.78
N PRO A 52 -9.43 9.24 7.46
CA PRO A 52 -10.67 9.73 6.86
C PRO A 52 -10.53 11.15 6.30
N SER A 53 -11.18 11.43 5.19
CA SER A 53 -11.09 12.74 4.50
C SER A 53 -11.60 13.94 5.33
N THR A 54 -12.25 13.67 6.45
CA THR A 54 -12.72 14.68 7.41
C THR A 54 -11.74 14.93 8.56
N THR A 55 -10.60 14.26 8.57
CA THR A 55 -9.58 14.42 9.63
C THR A 55 -8.79 15.70 9.37
N SER A 56 -8.67 16.57 10.37
CA SER A 56 -7.87 17.79 10.22
C SER A 56 -6.37 17.46 10.12
N PRO A 57 -5.59 18.27 9.41
CA PRO A 57 -4.14 18.09 9.28
C PRO A 57 -3.41 18.01 10.63
N ASP A 58 -3.86 18.79 11.63
CA ASP A 58 -3.28 18.74 12.98
C ASP A 58 -3.47 17.39 13.66
N VAL A 59 -4.66 16.79 13.54
CA VAL A 59 -4.94 15.46 14.08
C VAL A 59 -4.12 14.39 13.34
N VAL A 60 -3.94 14.54 12.02
CA VAL A 60 -3.06 13.65 11.24
C VAL A 60 -1.63 13.73 11.77
N ARG A 61 -1.11 14.94 11.95
CA ARG A 61 0.23 15.19 12.50
C ARG A 61 0.40 14.53 13.87
N ASP A 62 -0.54 14.78 14.78
CA ASP A 62 -0.45 14.29 16.16
C ASP A 62 -0.50 12.75 16.20
N ASN A 63 -1.32 12.12 15.37
CA ASN A 63 -1.35 10.66 15.22
C ASN A 63 -0.03 10.12 14.66
N LEU A 64 0.56 10.76 13.63
CA LEU A 64 1.84 10.33 13.07
C LEU A 64 2.99 10.44 14.08
N LEU A 65 3.01 11.52 14.88
CA LEU A 65 3.99 11.70 15.94
C LEU A 65 3.81 10.65 17.06
N ASP A 66 2.58 10.34 17.44
CA ASP A 66 2.30 9.29 18.42
C ASP A 66 2.70 7.90 17.89
N MET A 67 2.44 7.59 16.61
CA MET A 67 2.95 6.37 15.96
C MET A 67 4.47 6.31 15.98
N SER A 68 5.14 7.43 15.64
CA SER A 68 6.60 7.52 15.66
C SER A 68 7.16 7.30 17.07
N ASN A 69 6.58 7.92 18.07
CA ASN A 69 6.97 7.75 19.48
C ASN A 69 6.80 6.30 19.95
N LEU A 70 5.69 5.68 19.60
CA LEU A 70 5.40 4.27 19.92
C LEU A 70 6.43 3.33 19.29
N LEU A 71 6.79 3.56 18.04
CA LEU A 71 7.74 2.74 17.30
C LEU A 71 9.18 2.98 17.73
N SER A 72 9.54 4.21 18.14
CA SER A 72 10.89 4.55 18.59
C SER A 72 11.31 3.84 19.88
N GLN A 73 10.36 3.36 20.66
CA GLN A 73 10.65 2.55 21.87
C GLN A 73 11.17 1.15 21.55
N ARG A 74 11.13 0.73 20.30
CA ARG A 74 11.58 -0.61 19.85
C ARG A 74 13.09 -0.58 19.60
N LYS A 75 13.83 -1.44 20.29
CA LYS A 75 15.30 -1.54 20.19
C LYS A 75 15.83 -1.93 18.79
N ASP A 76 14.97 -2.47 17.96
CA ASP A 76 15.32 -2.98 16.63
C ASP A 76 15.16 -1.92 15.54
N ILE A 77 14.62 -0.74 15.87
CA ILE A 77 14.47 0.40 14.97
C ILE A 77 15.62 1.37 15.22
N GLU A 78 16.32 1.77 14.16
CA GLU A 78 17.45 2.70 14.22
C GLU A 78 17.01 4.14 14.01
N ARG A 79 16.06 4.34 13.09
CA ARG A 79 15.59 5.68 12.71
C ARG A 79 14.16 5.64 12.19
N ILE A 80 13.43 6.71 12.42
CA ILE A 80 12.10 6.93 11.88
C ILE A 80 12.08 8.32 11.23
N ALA A 81 11.67 8.39 9.97
CA ALA A 81 11.36 9.64 9.31
C ALA A 81 9.86 9.73 9.10
N VAL A 82 9.27 10.89 9.44
CA VAL A 82 7.83 11.14 9.35
C VAL A 82 7.59 12.20 8.28
N SER A 83 6.61 11.96 7.43
CA SER A 83 6.13 12.92 6.43
C SER A 83 4.63 13.02 6.49
N GLN A 84 4.09 14.23 6.37
CA GLN A 84 2.66 14.52 6.35
C GLN A 84 2.29 15.16 5.02
N GLY A 85 1.10 14.88 4.53
CA GLY A 85 0.54 15.48 3.31
C GLY A 85 1.07 14.88 2.01
N SER A 86 2.30 14.41 1.99
CA SER A 86 2.91 13.77 0.82
C SER A 86 3.99 12.77 1.22
N ALA A 87 4.32 11.87 0.31
CA ALA A 87 5.52 11.06 0.44
C ALA A 87 6.76 11.97 0.38
N PRO A 88 7.84 11.68 1.13
CA PRO A 88 9.10 12.41 1.03
C PRO A 88 9.67 12.36 -0.39
N ALA A 89 10.62 13.28 -0.69
CA ALA A 89 11.28 13.31 -1.98
C ALA A 89 11.81 11.94 -2.42
N HIS A 90 11.72 11.65 -3.72
CA HIS A 90 12.12 10.37 -4.28
C HIS A 90 13.65 10.22 -4.26
N TYR A 91 14.18 9.51 -3.28
CA TYR A 91 15.62 9.28 -3.09
C TYR A 91 16.08 7.90 -3.60
N CYS A 92 15.17 7.00 -3.90
CA CYS A 92 15.47 5.65 -4.36
C CYS A 92 14.40 5.17 -5.34
N LEU A 93 14.84 4.63 -6.50
CA LEU A 93 13.95 4.20 -7.59
C LEU A 93 12.93 3.12 -7.15
N VAL A 94 13.33 2.26 -6.23
CA VAL A 94 12.51 1.13 -5.75
C VAL A 94 11.60 1.49 -4.57
N ARG A 95 11.62 2.75 -4.13
CA ARG A 95 10.74 3.21 -3.08
C ARG A 95 9.32 3.39 -3.62
N PRO A 96 8.31 2.79 -2.98
CA PRO A 96 6.94 3.06 -3.35
C PRO A 96 6.60 4.54 -3.12
N MET A 97 5.96 5.15 -4.12
CA MET A 97 5.47 6.53 -4.03
C MET A 97 3.96 6.51 -4.05
N THR A 98 3.36 7.27 -3.16
CA THR A 98 1.90 7.44 -3.11
C THR A 98 1.57 8.92 -3.20
N SER A 99 0.55 9.25 -3.98
CA SER A 99 0.00 10.61 -3.99
C SER A 99 -0.53 10.93 -2.59
N GLY A 100 -0.07 12.04 -2.06
CA GLY A 100 -0.45 12.49 -0.74
C GLY A 100 -1.83 13.16 -0.71
N GLY A 101 -2.04 13.99 0.28
CA GLY A 101 -3.23 14.77 0.57
C GLY A 101 -3.27 15.09 2.06
N ASP A 102 -4.14 16.00 2.47
CA ASP A 102 -4.20 16.49 3.86
C ASP A 102 -4.41 15.39 4.90
N CYS A 103 -5.09 14.32 4.50
CA CYS A 103 -5.38 13.15 5.35
C CYS A 103 -4.40 12.00 5.15
N TYR A 104 -3.19 12.27 4.63
CA TYR A 104 -2.15 11.29 4.38
C TYR A 104 -0.90 11.55 5.22
N GLY A 105 -0.28 10.48 5.66
CA GLY A 105 1.04 10.52 6.26
C GLY A 105 1.83 9.25 6.02
N GLU A 106 3.14 9.36 6.13
CA GLU A 106 4.06 8.27 5.87
C GLU A 106 5.18 8.25 6.90
N LEU A 107 5.49 7.04 7.39
CA LEU A 107 6.68 6.79 8.21
C LEU A 107 7.62 5.87 7.45
N ILE A 108 8.90 6.29 7.35
CA ILE A 108 9.98 5.45 6.85
C ILE A 108 10.72 4.90 8.05
N ILE A 109 10.80 3.59 8.14
CA ILE A 109 11.38 2.89 9.28
C ILE A 109 12.69 2.23 8.85
N ASP A 110 13.79 2.65 9.48
CA ASP A 110 15.10 2.02 9.34
C ASP A 110 15.28 0.99 10.44
N CYS A 111 15.48 -0.26 10.04
CA CYS A 111 15.78 -1.37 10.94
C CYS A 111 17.27 -1.74 10.89
N LYS A 112 17.73 -2.51 11.86
CA LYS A 112 19.12 -3.00 11.90
C LYS A 112 19.45 -3.91 10.73
N ASP A 113 18.52 -4.77 10.34
CA ASP A 113 18.68 -5.73 9.24
C ASP A 113 17.34 -6.08 8.59
N TYR A 114 17.40 -6.76 7.43
CA TYR A 114 16.24 -7.21 6.69
C TYR A 114 15.40 -8.28 7.43
N LYS A 115 16.03 -9.15 8.22
CA LYS A 115 15.31 -10.17 8.99
C LYS A 115 14.39 -9.51 10.02
N THR A 116 14.86 -8.43 10.62
CA THR A 116 14.06 -7.59 11.52
C THR A 116 12.86 -6.97 10.79
N VAL A 117 13.04 -6.45 9.57
CA VAL A 117 11.93 -5.92 8.75
C VAL A 117 10.85 -6.97 8.55
N VAL A 118 11.23 -8.18 8.10
CA VAL A 118 10.27 -9.26 7.82
C VAL A 118 9.49 -9.66 9.07
N LYS A 119 10.14 -9.69 10.23
CA LYS A 119 9.51 -10.05 11.50
C LYS A 119 8.61 -8.95 12.03
N GLN A 120 9.02 -7.69 11.90
CA GLN A 120 8.31 -6.54 12.47
C GLN A 120 7.05 -6.15 11.72
N ILE A 121 7.04 -6.23 10.38
CA ILE A 121 5.91 -5.77 9.56
C ILE A 121 4.55 -6.34 10.01
N PRO A 122 4.38 -7.66 10.22
CA PRO A 122 3.10 -8.21 10.66
C PRO A 122 2.67 -7.71 12.04
N GLU A 123 3.62 -7.60 12.96
CA GLU A 123 3.40 -7.18 14.34
C GLU A 123 3.04 -5.69 14.41
N VAL A 124 3.83 -4.83 13.76
CA VAL A 124 3.59 -3.38 13.69
C VAL A 124 2.25 -3.09 13.01
N ARG A 125 1.97 -3.78 11.91
CA ARG A 125 0.69 -3.65 11.21
C ARG A 125 -0.48 -3.95 12.13
N ARG A 126 -0.45 -5.06 12.87
CA ARG A 126 -1.52 -5.43 13.81
C ARG A 126 -1.67 -4.38 14.91
N MET A 127 -0.58 -4.01 15.56
CA MET A 127 -0.57 -3.04 16.65
C MET A 127 -1.14 -1.67 16.22
N LEU A 128 -0.72 -1.18 15.07
CA LEU A 128 -1.20 0.12 14.57
C LEU A 128 -2.67 0.06 14.14
N ARG A 129 -3.13 -1.04 13.55
CA ARG A 129 -4.54 -1.25 13.20
C ARG A 129 -5.44 -1.28 14.43
N GLU A 130 -5.01 -1.92 15.51
CA GLU A 130 -5.73 -1.99 16.77
C GLU A 130 -5.82 -0.61 17.43
N LYS A 131 -4.74 0.16 17.40
CA LYS A 131 -4.67 1.49 18.02
C LYS A 131 -5.35 2.60 17.22
N TYR A 132 -5.32 2.51 15.89
CA TYR A 132 -5.88 3.52 14.96
C TYR A 132 -6.90 2.88 14.01
N PRO A 133 -8.06 2.45 14.50
CA PRO A 133 -9.04 1.70 13.71
C PRO A 133 -9.65 2.52 12.56
N ASP A 134 -9.67 3.85 12.69
CA ASP A 134 -10.21 4.74 11.66
C ASP A 134 -9.23 5.01 10.51
N ALA A 135 -7.94 4.70 10.70
CA ALA A 135 -6.92 4.89 9.68
C ALA A 135 -6.66 3.60 8.90
N TYR A 136 -6.59 3.71 7.58
CA TYR A 136 -6.08 2.62 6.75
C TYR A 136 -4.56 2.63 6.76
N ILE A 137 -3.95 1.62 7.37
CA ILE A 137 -2.50 1.52 7.55
C ILE A 137 -1.94 0.39 6.70
N ARG A 138 -0.99 0.72 5.84
CA ARG A 138 -0.33 -0.19 4.92
C ARG A 138 1.18 -0.18 5.13
N CYS A 139 1.76 -1.33 5.44
CA CYS A 139 3.21 -1.50 5.54
C CYS A 139 3.73 -2.09 4.23
N ARG A 140 4.69 -1.43 3.59
CA ARG A 140 5.28 -1.83 2.30
C ARG A 140 6.78 -1.98 2.40
N LYS A 141 7.29 -3.01 1.74
CA LYS A 141 8.72 -3.15 1.44
C LYS A 141 9.06 -2.42 0.16
N TYR A 142 10.34 -2.24 -0.08
CA TYR A 142 10.85 -1.69 -1.33
C TYR A 142 10.77 -2.72 -2.45
N ASN A 143 10.23 -2.34 -3.58
CA ASN A 143 10.15 -3.17 -4.78
C ASN A 143 10.12 -2.32 -6.05
N PHE A 144 10.36 -2.94 -7.21
CA PHE A 144 10.26 -2.29 -8.51
C PHE A 144 8.82 -2.19 -9.05
N SER A 145 7.83 -2.52 -8.27
CA SER A 145 6.45 -2.44 -8.72
C SER A 145 6.10 -1.01 -9.12
N ILE A 146 6.14 -0.76 -10.41
CA ILE A 146 6.02 0.58 -10.99
C ILE A 146 4.58 1.08 -10.93
N SER A 147 3.59 0.20 -10.82
CA SER A 147 2.28 0.58 -11.33
C SER A 147 1.09 0.41 -10.40
N THR A 148 1.12 -0.43 -9.39
CA THR A 148 -0.13 -0.67 -8.67
C THR A 148 -0.02 -0.43 -7.18
N SER A 149 -0.91 0.43 -6.71
CA SER A 149 -1.12 0.61 -5.29
C SER A 149 -1.62 -0.69 -4.63
N HIS A 150 -2.27 -1.55 -5.40
CA HIS A 150 -2.86 -2.81 -4.95
C HIS A 150 -2.45 -3.97 -5.89
N THR A 151 -2.38 -5.17 -5.35
CA THR A 151 -1.99 -6.38 -6.11
C THR A 151 -3.09 -6.82 -7.07
N VAL A 152 -4.35 -6.59 -6.69
CA VAL A 152 -5.54 -6.90 -7.49
C VAL A 152 -6.44 -5.68 -7.48
N GLU A 153 -6.77 -5.19 -8.65
CA GLU A 153 -7.69 -4.06 -8.84
C GLU A 153 -8.82 -4.51 -9.78
N VAL A 154 -10.04 -4.12 -9.44
CA VAL A 154 -11.23 -4.36 -10.27
C VAL A 154 -11.90 -3.02 -10.53
N GLU A 155 -12.07 -2.69 -11.79
CA GLU A 155 -12.71 -1.46 -12.24
C GLU A 155 -14.11 -1.73 -12.77
N PHE A 156 -15.07 -0.93 -12.34
CA PHE A 156 -16.42 -0.92 -12.88
C PHE A 156 -16.67 0.41 -13.58
N ALA A 157 -17.01 0.37 -14.85
CA ALA A 157 -17.35 1.54 -15.64
C ALA A 157 -18.80 1.48 -16.12
N GLY A 158 -19.51 2.60 -16.06
CA GLY A 158 -20.89 2.68 -16.50
C GLY A 158 -21.52 4.05 -16.26
N PRO A 159 -22.69 4.33 -16.84
CA PRO A 159 -23.34 5.64 -16.76
C PRO A 159 -24.09 5.88 -15.43
N ASP A 160 -24.49 4.81 -14.72
CA ASP A 160 -25.31 4.92 -13.51
C ASP A 160 -24.46 4.71 -12.23
N PRO A 161 -24.26 5.76 -11.43
CA PRO A 161 -23.49 5.68 -10.19
C PRO A 161 -24.09 4.74 -9.13
N ALA A 162 -25.42 4.58 -9.10
CA ALA A 162 -26.08 3.71 -8.11
C ALA A 162 -25.77 2.23 -8.39
N VAL A 163 -25.85 1.85 -9.68
CA VAL A 163 -25.47 0.50 -10.12
C VAL A 163 -24.00 0.23 -9.87
N LEU A 164 -23.12 1.19 -10.18
CA LEU A 164 -21.68 1.04 -9.94
C LEU A 164 -21.38 0.83 -8.45
N LYS A 165 -22.04 1.57 -7.58
CA LYS A 165 -21.88 1.43 -6.12
C LYS A 165 -22.35 0.05 -5.65
N GLU A 166 -23.46 -0.44 -6.15
CA GLU A 166 -23.97 -1.78 -5.81
C GLU A 166 -22.98 -2.87 -6.27
N LEU A 167 -22.43 -2.76 -7.48
CA LEU A 167 -21.43 -3.69 -8.00
C LEU A 167 -20.13 -3.64 -7.16
N SER A 168 -19.66 -2.44 -6.80
CA SER A 168 -18.49 -2.28 -5.94
C SER A 168 -18.69 -2.94 -4.58
N ASN A 169 -19.83 -2.72 -3.93
CA ASN A 169 -20.15 -3.34 -2.64
C ASN A 169 -20.17 -4.88 -2.74
N LYS A 170 -20.78 -5.43 -3.81
CA LYS A 170 -20.80 -6.88 -4.06
C LYS A 170 -19.37 -7.44 -4.26
N ALA A 171 -18.52 -6.71 -5.01
CA ALA A 171 -17.13 -7.10 -5.22
C ALA A 171 -16.33 -7.08 -3.92
N GLU A 172 -16.48 -6.04 -3.10
CA GLU A 172 -15.85 -5.98 -1.77
C GLU A 172 -16.25 -7.17 -0.90
N ASP A 173 -17.53 -7.51 -0.84
CA ASP A 173 -18.03 -8.64 -0.06
C ASP A 173 -17.43 -9.98 -0.52
N ILE A 174 -17.29 -10.17 -1.82
CA ILE A 174 -16.66 -11.37 -2.40
C ILE A 174 -15.17 -11.41 -2.03
N MET A 175 -14.47 -10.27 -2.19
CA MET A 175 -13.05 -10.18 -1.86
C MET A 175 -12.78 -10.42 -0.37
N ARG A 176 -13.59 -9.82 0.52
CA ARG A 176 -13.47 -9.99 1.98
C ARG A 176 -13.69 -11.44 2.46
N ARG A 177 -14.50 -12.20 1.73
CA ARG A 177 -14.75 -13.64 2.02
C ARG A 177 -13.69 -14.57 1.45
N CYS A 178 -12.82 -14.06 0.57
CA CYS A 178 -11.76 -14.86 -0.04
C CYS A 178 -10.66 -15.17 0.99
N LYS A 179 -10.35 -16.45 1.21
CA LYS A 179 -9.32 -16.89 2.17
C LYS A 179 -7.90 -16.41 1.87
N TYR A 180 -7.65 -15.95 0.65
CA TYR A 180 -6.34 -15.49 0.19
C TYR A 180 -6.18 -13.97 0.28
N VAL A 181 -7.22 -13.26 0.67
CA VAL A 181 -7.25 -11.80 0.79
C VAL A 181 -7.32 -11.42 2.25
N ASP A 182 -6.48 -10.48 2.69
CA ASP A 182 -6.65 -9.83 3.99
C ASP A 182 -7.88 -8.90 3.92
N PRO A 183 -8.99 -9.20 4.64
CA PRO A 183 -10.21 -8.40 4.55
C PRO A 183 -10.01 -6.91 4.82
N TYR A 184 -9.03 -6.57 5.66
CA TYR A 184 -8.67 -5.19 5.95
C TYR A 184 -8.05 -4.47 4.76
N SER A 185 -7.38 -5.19 3.87
CA SER A 185 -6.72 -4.61 2.69
C SER A 185 -7.68 -4.24 1.55
N VAL A 186 -8.94 -4.68 1.64
CA VAL A 186 -9.96 -4.39 0.63
C VAL A 186 -10.42 -2.95 0.78
N GLN A 187 -10.18 -2.15 -0.24
CA GLN A 187 -10.50 -0.73 -0.30
C GLN A 187 -11.24 -0.40 -1.59
N ASN A 188 -12.09 0.62 -1.56
CA ASN A 188 -12.63 1.22 -2.76
C ASN A 188 -12.30 2.71 -2.83
N ASN A 189 -12.27 3.27 -4.03
CA ASN A 189 -11.90 4.66 -4.27
C ASN A 189 -13.06 5.65 -4.08
N TRP A 190 -14.29 5.18 -3.87
CA TRP A 190 -15.46 6.04 -3.63
C TRP A 190 -15.51 6.66 -2.24
N LYS A 191 -14.72 6.15 -1.30
CA LYS A 191 -14.61 6.66 0.08
C LYS A 191 -16.00 7.01 0.68
N PRO A 192 -16.91 6.03 0.84
CA PRO A 192 -18.32 6.26 1.15
C PRO A 192 -18.57 6.92 2.52
N TYR A 193 -17.54 7.02 3.33
CA TYR A 193 -17.64 7.57 4.70
C TYR A 193 -17.29 9.05 4.82
N SER A 194 -16.93 9.71 3.72
CA SER A 194 -16.70 11.16 3.75
C SER A 194 -18.03 11.91 3.69
N LYS A 195 -18.31 12.72 4.71
CA LYS A 195 -19.44 13.65 4.70
C LYS A 195 -19.00 14.93 4.02
N SER A 196 -19.79 15.43 3.07
CA SER A 196 -19.57 16.72 2.43
C SER A 196 -20.71 17.67 2.75
N TYR A 197 -20.37 18.93 2.99
CA TYR A 197 -21.38 19.99 3.06
C TYR A 197 -21.64 20.50 1.66
N VAL A 198 -22.89 20.42 1.20
CA VAL A 198 -23.30 21.00 -0.08
C VAL A 198 -23.92 22.35 0.20
N VAL A 199 -23.23 23.41 -0.20
CA VAL A 199 -23.72 24.78 -0.02
C VAL A 199 -24.80 25.08 -1.05
N LYS A 200 -26.01 25.43 -0.58
CA LYS A 200 -27.12 25.82 -1.43
C LYS A 200 -27.09 27.33 -1.63
N TYR A 201 -26.71 27.74 -2.83
CA TYR A 201 -26.71 29.15 -3.21
C TYR A 201 -28.10 29.64 -3.53
N LEU A 202 -28.63 30.59 -2.73
CA LEU A 202 -29.93 31.22 -2.94
C LEU A 202 -29.73 32.46 -3.81
N GLN A 203 -29.80 32.27 -5.13
CA GLN A 203 -29.43 33.27 -6.12
C GLN A 203 -30.16 34.61 -5.97
N GLN A 204 -31.46 34.60 -5.68
CA GLN A 204 -32.24 35.83 -5.55
C GLN A 204 -31.82 36.69 -4.36
N ASP A 205 -31.59 36.05 -3.21
CA ASP A 205 -31.21 36.75 -2.00
C ASP A 205 -29.76 37.23 -2.05
N ALA A 206 -28.89 36.43 -2.64
CA ALA A 206 -27.50 36.84 -2.89
C ALA A 206 -27.37 38.03 -3.81
N LEU A 207 -28.12 38.05 -4.92
CA LEU A 207 -28.14 39.19 -5.85
C LEU A 207 -28.67 40.47 -5.19
N ARG A 208 -29.70 40.38 -4.32
CA ARG A 208 -30.21 41.52 -3.53
C ARG A 208 -29.17 42.07 -2.57
N SER A 209 -28.31 41.17 -2.05
CA SER A 209 -27.23 41.54 -1.10
C SER A 209 -25.93 41.90 -1.80
N GLY A 210 -25.87 41.87 -3.15
CA GLY A 210 -24.65 42.14 -3.91
C GLY A 210 -23.57 41.05 -3.77
N ILE A 211 -23.94 39.85 -3.36
CA ILE A 211 -23.01 38.72 -3.12
C ILE A 211 -23.00 37.78 -4.33
N GLY A 212 -21.83 37.60 -4.94
CA GLY A 212 -21.60 36.68 -6.03
C GLY A 212 -21.24 35.25 -5.57
N ARG A 213 -21.26 34.30 -6.50
CA ARG A 213 -20.78 32.96 -6.22
C ARG A 213 -19.31 32.88 -5.82
N SER A 214 -18.49 33.76 -6.40
CA SER A 214 -17.08 33.91 -6.08
C SER A 214 -16.85 34.33 -4.64
N ASP A 215 -17.70 35.22 -4.10
CA ASP A 215 -17.55 35.71 -2.72
C ASP A 215 -17.82 34.56 -1.72
N ILE A 216 -18.84 33.74 -2.00
CA ILE A 216 -19.14 32.55 -1.19
C ILE A 216 -18.01 31.53 -1.32
N GLY A 217 -17.49 31.30 -2.54
CA GLY A 217 -16.35 30.41 -2.77
C GLY A 217 -15.11 30.84 -1.99
N ASN A 218 -14.79 32.12 -2.02
CA ASN A 218 -13.65 32.68 -1.28
C ASN A 218 -13.85 32.60 0.24
N ALA A 219 -15.06 32.85 0.72
CA ALA A 219 -15.39 32.74 2.14
C ALA A 219 -15.27 31.26 2.63
N LEU A 220 -15.70 30.30 1.82
CA LEU A 220 -15.54 28.87 2.14
C LEU A 220 -14.09 28.46 2.14
N MET A 221 -13.29 28.86 1.14
CA MET A 221 -11.85 28.57 1.11
C MET A 221 -11.08 29.22 2.26
N ALA A 222 -11.56 30.34 2.79
CA ALA A 222 -10.93 30.98 3.94
C ALA A 222 -11.33 30.34 5.28
N ALA A 223 -12.44 29.59 5.30
CA ALA A 223 -12.98 28.94 6.50
C ALA A 223 -12.56 27.46 6.64
N THR A 224 -12.00 26.86 5.59
CA THR A 224 -11.56 25.46 5.53
C THR A 224 -10.06 25.36 5.32
#